data_0f8dc36413bda939d2a523d8403049be
#
_entry.id   0f8dc36413bda939d2a523d8403049be
#
_cell.length_a   1.000
_cell.length_b   1.000
_cell.length_c   1.000
_cell.angle_alpha   90.00
_cell.angle_beta   90.00
_cell.angle_gamma   90.00
#
_symmetry.space_group_name_H-M   'P 1'
#
loop_
_entity.id
_entity.type
_entity.pdbx_description
1 polymer ?
#
loop_
_entity_poly.entity_id
_entity_poly.type
_entity_poly.pdbx_seq_one_letter_code
_entity_poly.pdbx_strand_id
1 'polypeptide(L)'
;VADVGDSQNLYLIWSRDRILMKIFPEILGIEAGQTSELATRIVDRAKVGKPDISIKPYKVGGPSILSIPPETPKAQREHEVWKQAKKALIIREKQNRPESGGLRFLHVFVAVGDVVEEYQFTLSIENECPYSCQFCYIQGSLAEKPIPTIFTNVQNEGLLLREVKIALLAMHMHTQTHGVEFNIGRQQQVWVHRLIGVLNKSLPAKVDDIPIQQLFDANKKAIQAALCISKWDILRPISDKFEGFDFTNTDQQFKFNCGEINDALVYDHLTDNSKFLIELFSSDSMKNDGAVLLFRTKSANFDNLKKISPGKNIRISVTILPTMFVKGPPDHVTRLKAASELLELGYQISLNIDPIILTVDTVKTYKKIINDIKRHFDYQSLKFHRITLGMLRFGSKNLDNNIRKRHIGLHDDAKRNMTKVKGDEKYRYDRIERVKIYKILVEYIKTEMPGIDIELSTEPVDVWNDVGVEI
;
A
#
# COMPACT_ATOMS: atom_id res chain seq x y z
N VAL A 1 14.43 -22.37 -25.65
CA VAL A 1 14.93 -22.62 -24.29
C VAL A 1 16.21 -21.79 -24.17
N ALA A 2 16.11 -20.56 -23.75
CA ALA A 2 17.24 -19.73 -23.40
C ALA A 2 17.38 -19.77 -21.89
N ASP A 3 18.55 -20.20 -21.46
CA ASP A 3 18.98 -20.26 -20.07
C ASP A 3 18.97 -18.84 -19.47
N VAL A 4 18.01 -18.53 -18.62
CA VAL A 4 17.92 -17.28 -17.89
C VAL A 4 18.47 -17.53 -16.49
N GLY A 5 19.75 -17.81 -16.44
CA GLY A 5 20.55 -17.77 -15.23
C GLY A 5 20.86 -16.32 -14.87
N ASP A 6 19.99 -15.65 -14.16
CA ASP A 6 20.36 -14.42 -13.46
C ASP A 6 19.67 -14.40 -12.09
N SER A 7 20.37 -15.04 -11.15
CA SER A 7 20.08 -15.00 -9.74
C SER A 7 20.10 -13.54 -9.26
N GLN A 8 18.93 -13.00 -8.91
CA GLN A 8 18.89 -11.87 -7.99
C GLN A 8 19.73 -12.27 -6.77
N ASN A 9 20.71 -11.43 -6.39
CA ASN A 9 21.52 -11.64 -5.20
C ASN A 9 20.65 -11.51 -3.95
N LEU A 10 19.89 -12.54 -3.65
CA LEU A 10 19.19 -12.77 -2.39
C LEU A 10 20.24 -13.34 -1.43
N TYR A 11 20.75 -12.49 -0.53
CA TYR A 11 21.61 -12.99 0.52
C TYR A 11 20.77 -13.75 1.55
N LEU A 12 20.89 -15.10 1.54
CA LEU A 12 20.35 -15.97 2.56
C LEU A 12 21.25 -15.85 3.80
N ILE A 13 20.79 -15.14 4.81
CA ILE A 13 21.41 -15.21 6.12
C ILE A 13 20.86 -16.47 6.80
N TRP A 14 21.66 -17.52 6.87
CA TRP A 14 21.34 -18.74 7.59
C TRP A 14 21.41 -18.48 9.11
N SER A 15 20.29 -18.40 9.79
CA SER A 15 20.21 -18.78 11.20
C SER A 15 19.69 -20.23 11.25
N ARG A 16 20.15 -21.03 12.20
CA ARG A 16 19.94 -22.49 12.24
C ARG A 16 18.49 -22.99 12.06
N ASP A 17 17.47 -22.12 12.15
CA ASP A 17 16.04 -22.48 12.11
C ASP A 17 15.14 -21.58 11.23
N ARG A 18 15.63 -20.54 10.52
CA ARG A 18 14.78 -19.64 9.72
C ARG A 18 15.51 -19.09 8.51
N ILE A 19 14.96 -19.33 7.32
CA ILE A 19 15.36 -18.63 6.10
C ILE A 19 14.68 -17.26 6.11
N LEU A 20 15.41 -16.23 6.51
CA LEU A 20 14.94 -14.84 6.45
C LEU A 20 15.46 -14.21 5.15
N MET A 21 14.53 -13.97 4.21
CA MET A 21 14.89 -13.31 2.96
C MET A 21 14.86 -11.79 3.16
N LYS A 22 16.03 -11.21 3.48
CA LYS A 22 16.24 -9.76 3.55
C LYS A 22 16.83 -9.27 2.24
N ILE A 23 16.26 -8.22 1.67
CA ILE A 23 16.77 -7.56 0.47
C ILE A 23 17.69 -6.42 0.87
N PHE A 24 18.95 -6.49 0.43
CA PHE A 24 19.89 -5.39 0.60
C PHE A 24 20.18 -4.75 -0.77
N PRO A 25 20.21 -3.41 -0.88
CA PRO A 25 20.53 -2.74 -2.13
C PRO A 25 22.00 -2.92 -2.50
N GLU A 26 22.31 -2.96 -3.80
CA GLU A 26 23.68 -2.93 -4.32
C GLU A 26 24.20 -1.50 -4.45
N ILE A 27 23.30 -0.55 -4.69
CA ILE A 27 23.60 0.88 -4.84
C ILE A 27 22.72 1.67 -3.88
N LEU A 28 23.34 2.54 -3.09
CA LEU A 28 22.63 3.43 -2.17
C LEU A 28 22.85 4.87 -2.61
N GLY A 29 21.79 5.55 -3.03
CA GLY A 29 21.79 6.99 -3.33
C GLY A 29 21.37 7.79 -2.11
N ILE A 30 22.20 8.71 -1.65
CA ILE A 30 21.92 9.56 -0.49
C ILE A 30 21.77 11.01 -0.95
N GLU A 31 20.62 11.64 -0.68
CA GLU A 31 20.39 13.04 -0.98
C GLU A 31 21.35 13.91 -0.13
N ALA A 32 21.92 14.95 -0.74
CA ALA A 32 22.85 15.84 -0.06
C ALA A 32 22.17 16.49 1.17
N GLY A 33 22.89 16.53 2.28
CA GLY A 33 22.41 17.10 3.54
C GLY A 33 21.58 16.14 4.42
N GLN A 34 21.43 14.87 4.02
CA GLN A 34 20.76 13.87 4.84
C GLN A 34 21.63 13.50 6.06
N THR A 35 21.25 14.03 7.21
CA THR A 35 21.92 13.79 8.51
C THR A 35 20.98 13.16 9.53
N SER A 36 19.79 12.72 9.10
CA SER A 36 18.82 12.11 10.01
C SER A 36 19.33 10.79 10.60
N GLU A 37 18.93 10.51 11.83
CA GLU A 37 19.25 9.25 12.50
C GLU A 37 18.79 8.04 11.67
N LEU A 38 17.61 8.16 11.02
CA LEU A 38 17.09 7.11 10.14
C LEU A 38 18.03 6.90 8.93
N ALA A 39 18.52 7.97 8.29
CA ALA A 39 19.45 7.85 7.17
C ALA A 39 20.74 7.14 7.58
N THR A 40 21.32 7.50 8.72
CA THR A 40 22.51 6.86 9.28
C THR A 40 22.27 5.38 9.55
N ARG A 41 21.17 5.04 10.22
CA ARG A 41 20.78 3.66 10.53
C ARG A 41 20.64 2.81 9.28
N ILE A 42 20.01 3.33 8.22
CA ILE A 42 19.84 2.60 6.95
C ILE A 42 21.22 2.31 6.32
N VAL A 43 22.12 3.29 6.29
CA VAL A 43 23.48 3.13 5.74
C VAL A 43 24.24 2.06 6.50
N ASP A 44 24.25 2.11 7.83
CA ASP A 44 24.97 1.17 8.67
C ASP A 44 24.43 -0.26 8.51
N ARG A 45 23.11 -0.42 8.57
CA ARG A 45 22.48 -1.75 8.36
C ARG A 45 22.70 -2.29 6.96
N ALA A 46 22.63 -1.44 5.94
CA ALA A 46 22.90 -1.84 4.56
C ALA A 46 24.36 -2.32 4.40
N LYS A 47 25.32 -1.64 4.99
CA LYS A 47 26.75 -2.06 5.01
C LYS A 47 26.97 -3.37 5.75
N VAL A 48 26.27 -3.61 6.86
CA VAL A 48 26.33 -4.89 7.59
C VAL A 48 25.80 -6.03 6.73
N GLY A 49 24.68 -5.82 6.04
CA GLY A 49 24.08 -6.85 5.17
C GLY A 49 24.81 -7.03 3.83
N LYS A 50 25.47 -5.97 3.33
CA LYS A 50 26.20 -5.95 2.07
C LYS A 50 27.42 -5.02 2.20
N PRO A 51 28.57 -5.54 2.64
CA PRO A 51 29.79 -4.73 2.89
C PRO A 51 30.31 -3.98 1.67
N ASP A 52 30.10 -4.52 0.48
CA ASP A 52 30.52 -3.98 -0.83
C ASP A 52 29.48 -3.02 -1.47
N ILE A 53 28.50 -2.54 -0.71
CA ILE A 53 27.49 -1.61 -1.21
C ILE A 53 28.12 -0.32 -1.75
N SER A 54 27.71 0.07 -2.96
CA SER A 54 28.14 1.33 -3.58
C SER A 54 27.30 2.50 -3.08
N ILE A 55 27.90 3.45 -2.37
CA ILE A 55 27.22 4.66 -1.89
C ILE A 55 27.52 5.81 -2.84
N LYS A 56 26.47 6.46 -3.36
CA LYS A 56 26.54 7.56 -4.33
C LYS A 56 25.76 8.78 -3.84
N PRO A 57 26.25 10.01 -4.10
CA PRO A 57 25.43 11.20 -3.87
C PRO A 57 24.21 11.18 -4.81
N TYR A 58 23.05 11.59 -4.28
CA TYR A 58 21.82 11.72 -5.04
C TYR A 58 21.28 13.16 -4.98
N LYS A 59 20.74 13.63 -6.10
CA LYS A 59 20.05 14.91 -6.18
C LYS A 59 18.77 14.74 -7.01
N VAL A 60 17.65 15.24 -6.51
CA VAL A 60 16.39 15.27 -7.27
C VAL A 60 16.56 16.06 -8.56
N GLY A 61 16.24 15.44 -9.69
CA GLY A 61 16.46 16.05 -11.02
C GLY A 61 17.93 16.07 -11.49
N GLY A 62 18.85 15.53 -10.71
CA GLY A 62 20.26 15.38 -11.06
C GLY A 62 20.55 14.11 -11.89
N PRO A 63 21.84 13.83 -12.15
CA PRO A 63 22.25 12.62 -12.85
C PRO A 63 21.76 11.35 -12.16
N SER A 64 21.47 10.33 -12.93
CA SER A 64 21.09 9.02 -12.39
C SER A 64 22.22 8.38 -11.60
N ILE A 65 21.90 7.75 -10.47
CA ILE A 65 22.85 6.92 -9.72
C ILE A 65 23.13 5.58 -10.41
N LEU A 66 22.32 5.23 -11.41
CA LEU A 66 22.47 4.02 -12.21
C LEU A 66 23.53 4.23 -13.28
N SER A 67 24.36 3.21 -13.49
CA SER A 67 25.43 3.23 -14.50
C SER A 67 25.07 2.28 -15.63
N ILE A 68 24.45 2.81 -16.69
CA ILE A 68 24.13 2.04 -17.88
C ILE A 68 25.29 2.16 -18.87
N PRO A 69 25.91 1.06 -19.31
CA PRO A 69 26.99 1.09 -20.29
C PRO A 69 26.56 1.85 -21.55
N PRO A 70 27.39 2.77 -22.09
CA PRO A 70 27.06 3.56 -23.27
C PRO A 70 26.73 2.70 -24.50
N GLU A 71 27.36 1.55 -24.61
CA GLU A 71 27.22 0.55 -25.68
C GLU A 71 25.89 -0.23 -25.62
N THR A 72 25.11 -0.09 -24.53
CA THR A 72 23.84 -0.79 -24.39
C THR A 72 22.90 -0.40 -25.52
N PRO A 73 22.42 -1.35 -26.36
CA PRO A 73 21.50 -1.07 -27.44
C PRO A 73 20.24 -0.33 -26.95
N LYS A 74 19.80 0.65 -27.73
CA LYS A 74 18.63 1.49 -27.38
C LYS A 74 17.40 0.65 -26.99
N ALA A 75 17.16 -0.46 -27.69
CA ALA A 75 16.03 -1.37 -27.42
C ALA A 75 16.13 -2.10 -26.05
N GLN A 76 17.34 -2.25 -25.52
CA GLN A 76 17.60 -2.95 -24.24
C GLN A 76 17.80 -1.97 -23.08
N ARG A 77 18.03 -0.70 -23.37
CA ARG A 77 18.40 0.31 -22.36
C ARG A 77 17.36 0.46 -21.27
N GLU A 78 16.08 0.46 -21.61
CA GLU A 78 15.00 0.58 -20.63
C GLU A 78 14.93 -0.66 -19.70
N HIS A 79 15.17 -1.84 -20.24
CA HIS A 79 15.27 -3.08 -19.46
C HIS A 79 16.42 -3.01 -18.47
N GLU A 80 17.62 -2.59 -18.90
CA GLU A 80 18.80 -2.48 -18.03
C GLU A 80 18.63 -1.41 -16.94
N VAL A 81 18.05 -0.24 -17.29
CA VAL A 81 17.69 0.80 -16.30
C VAL A 81 16.78 0.19 -15.23
N TRP A 82 15.74 -0.52 -15.64
CA TRP A 82 14.79 -1.12 -14.72
C TRP A 82 15.42 -2.21 -13.86
N LYS A 83 16.25 -3.09 -14.47
CA LYS A 83 16.98 -4.16 -13.75
C LYS A 83 17.91 -3.60 -12.67
N GLN A 84 18.68 -2.57 -12.99
CA GLN A 84 19.55 -1.90 -12.02
C GLN A 84 18.77 -1.12 -10.96
N ALA A 85 17.64 -0.49 -11.33
CA ALA A 85 16.80 0.25 -10.41
C ALA A 85 16.28 -0.63 -9.27
N LYS A 86 15.97 -1.91 -9.54
CA LYS A 86 15.51 -2.86 -8.51
C LYS A 86 16.61 -3.29 -7.52
N LYS A 87 17.88 -3.00 -7.84
CA LYS A 87 19.04 -3.23 -6.99
C LYS A 87 19.54 -1.97 -6.28
N ALA A 88 18.92 -0.82 -6.57
CA ALA A 88 19.27 0.46 -5.99
C ALA A 88 18.22 0.93 -4.99
N LEU A 89 18.64 1.75 -4.03
CA LEU A 89 17.78 2.41 -3.05
C LEU A 89 18.17 3.87 -2.90
N ILE A 90 17.18 4.76 -2.88
CA ILE A 90 17.40 6.20 -2.62
C ILE A 90 16.94 6.52 -1.20
N ILE A 91 17.74 7.33 -0.51
CA ILE A 91 17.42 7.89 0.80
C ILE A 91 17.30 9.40 0.66
N ARG A 92 16.13 9.94 0.98
CA ARG A 92 15.85 11.38 0.90
C ARG A 92 14.69 11.81 1.77
N GLU A 93 14.47 13.11 1.91
CA GLU A 93 13.27 13.66 2.49
C GLU A 93 12.10 13.68 1.48
N LYS A 94 10.89 13.51 1.99
CA LYS A 94 9.68 13.72 1.24
C LYS A 94 9.22 15.17 1.34
N GLN A 95 8.96 15.77 0.20
CA GLN A 95 8.47 17.14 0.12
C GLN A 95 6.95 17.22 0.20
N ASN A 96 6.41 18.39 0.55
CA ASN A 96 4.99 18.68 0.54
C ASN A 96 4.39 18.44 -0.86
N ARG A 97 3.14 18.00 -0.87
CA ARG A 97 2.36 17.79 -2.10
C ARG A 97 1.19 18.76 -2.14
N PRO A 98 1.23 19.80 -2.97
CA PRO A 98 0.12 20.76 -3.11
C PRO A 98 -1.20 20.07 -3.47
N GLU A 99 -1.16 19.05 -4.32
CA GLU A 99 -2.31 18.26 -4.76
C GLU A 99 -2.98 17.45 -3.66
N SER A 100 -2.29 17.21 -2.55
CA SER A 100 -2.82 16.50 -1.35
C SER A 100 -3.16 17.48 -0.22
N GLY A 101 -3.51 18.73 -0.52
CA GLY A 101 -3.78 19.75 0.49
C GLY A 101 -2.55 20.18 1.28
N GLY A 102 -1.34 19.91 0.77
CA GLY A 102 -0.05 20.24 1.38
C GLY A 102 0.51 19.17 2.32
N LEU A 103 -0.15 18.01 2.46
CA LEU A 103 0.39 16.88 3.21
C LEU A 103 1.53 16.21 2.44
N ARG A 104 2.51 15.68 3.16
CA ARG A 104 3.70 15.01 2.58
C ARG A 104 3.45 13.51 2.38
N PHE A 105 2.99 12.86 3.43
CA PHE A 105 2.92 11.40 3.51
C PHE A 105 1.56 10.86 3.14
N LEU A 106 0.50 11.63 3.32
CA LEU A 106 -0.87 11.17 3.12
C LEU A 106 -1.48 11.65 1.81
N HIS A 107 -2.22 10.76 1.20
CA HIS A 107 -2.99 11.00 -0.01
C HIS A 107 -4.31 10.25 0.08
N VAL A 108 -5.42 10.92 -0.22
CA VAL A 108 -6.74 10.26 -0.23
C VAL A 108 -6.77 9.27 -1.38
N PHE A 109 -7.03 8.01 -1.07
CA PHE A 109 -7.26 6.99 -2.09
C PHE A 109 -8.63 7.24 -2.76
N VAL A 110 -8.67 7.09 -4.07
CA VAL A 110 -9.88 7.29 -4.86
C VAL A 110 -10.21 6.02 -5.61
N ALA A 111 -11.35 5.47 -5.33
CA ALA A 111 -11.96 4.50 -6.21
C ALA A 111 -12.43 5.20 -7.50
N VAL A 112 -12.11 4.64 -8.65
CA VAL A 112 -12.55 5.17 -9.96
C VAL A 112 -13.67 4.28 -10.50
N GLY A 113 -14.81 4.88 -10.80
CA GLY A 113 -16.01 4.18 -11.25
C GLY A 113 -16.91 3.73 -10.09
N ASP A 114 -17.84 2.81 -10.37
CA ASP A 114 -18.85 2.32 -9.41
C ASP A 114 -18.32 1.16 -8.55
N VAL A 115 -17.02 1.14 -8.26
CA VAL A 115 -16.39 0.05 -7.49
C VAL A 115 -16.53 0.29 -5.99
N VAL A 116 -16.71 -0.79 -5.23
CA VAL A 116 -16.75 -0.76 -3.77
C VAL A 116 -15.33 -0.74 -3.23
N GLU A 117 -15.01 0.27 -2.45
CA GLU A 117 -13.73 0.41 -1.74
C GLU A 117 -13.97 1.14 -0.41
N GLU A 118 -13.32 0.71 0.64
CA GLU A 118 -13.40 1.39 1.92
C GLU A 118 -12.64 2.73 1.90
N TYR A 119 -13.05 3.68 2.75
CA TYR A 119 -12.32 4.94 2.93
C TYR A 119 -10.88 4.68 3.39
N GLN A 120 -9.92 5.11 2.58
CA GLN A 120 -8.51 4.92 2.91
C GLN A 120 -7.63 6.07 2.44
N PHE A 121 -6.54 6.26 3.20
CA PHE A 121 -5.41 7.09 2.81
C PHE A 121 -4.25 6.20 2.37
N THR A 122 -3.60 6.56 1.29
CA THR A 122 -2.27 6.03 1.00
C THR A 122 -1.27 6.73 1.91
N LEU A 123 -0.63 5.99 2.79
CA LEU A 123 0.47 6.47 3.63
C LEU A 123 1.80 6.13 2.94
N SER A 124 2.40 7.14 2.33
CA SER A 124 3.61 6.99 1.52
C SER A 124 4.85 7.17 2.36
N ILE A 125 5.29 6.15 3.07
CA ILE A 125 6.57 6.12 3.81
C ILE A 125 7.75 5.82 2.90
N GLU A 126 7.47 5.17 1.77
CA GLU A 126 8.40 4.74 0.74
C GLU A 126 7.72 4.87 -0.62
N ASN A 127 8.49 4.85 -1.68
CA ASN A 127 7.99 4.73 -3.06
C ASN A 127 8.71 3.60 -3.77
N GLU A 128 8.04 2.97 -4.72
CA GLU A 128 8.52 1.85 -5.51
C GLU A 128 8.84 0.61 -4.66
N CYS A 129 9.12 -0.48 -5.32
CA CYS A 129 9.31 -1.77 -4.71
C CYS A 129 10.49 -2.48 -5.40
N PRO A 130 11.38 -3.15 -4.66
CA PRO A 130 12.49 -3.90 -5.25
C PRO A 130 12.03 -5.17 -5.98
N TYR A 131 10.82 -5.64 -5.70
CA TYR A 131 10.26 -6.81 -6.35
C TYR A 131 9.92 -6.57 -7.82
N SER A 132 9.93 -7.64 -8.60
CA SER A 132 9.72 -7.63 -10.05
C SER A 132 8.47 -8.41 -10.44
N CYS A 133 7.35 -8.17 -9.75
CA CYS A 133 6.08 -8.83 -10.04
C CYS A 133 5.60 -8.50 -11.45
N GLN A 134 5.23 -9.54 -12.22
CA GLN A 134 4.91 -9.42 -13.65
C GLN A 134 3.68 -8.57 -13.95
N PHE A 135 2.77 -8.43 -13.00
CA PHE A 135 1.50 -7.71 -13.10
C PHE A 135 1.47 -6.38 -12.34
N CYS A 136 2.60 -5.94 -11.79
CA CYS A 136 2.64 -4.82 -10.85
C CYS A 136 2.27 -3.49 -11.51
N TYR A 137 1.19 -2.85 -11.06
CA TYR A 137 0.73 -1.57 -11.59
C TYR A 137 1.66 -0.39 -11.24
N ILE A 138 2.47 -0.52 -10.19
CA ILE A 138 3.49 0.48 -9.81
C ILE A 138 4.43 0.78 -10.99
N GLN A 139 4.71 -0.22 -11.81
CA GLN A 139 5.52 -0.06 -13.01
C GLN A 139 4.94 0.94 -14.03
N GLY A 140 3.62 1.16 -14.00
CA GLY A 140 2.96 2.18 -14.83
C GLY A 140 2.94 3.55 -14.17
N SER A 141 2.63 3.59 -12.86
CA SER A 141 2.45 4.84 -12.11
C SER A 141 3.76 5.53 -11.75
N LEU A 142 4.85 4.77 -11.54
CA LEU A 142 6.19 5.28 -11.18
C LEU A 142 7.25 4.97 -12.24
N ALA A 143 6.84 4.77 -13.50
CA ALA A 143 7.71 4.36 -14.61
C ALA A 143 8.94 5.25 -14.82
N GLU A 144 8.82 6.55 -14.57
CA GLU A 144 9.91 7.53 -14.73
C GLU A 144 10.87 7.53 -13.50
N LYS A 145 10.46 6.93 -12.40
CA LYS A 145 11.22 6.91 -11.14
C LYS A 145 11.27 5.50 -10.57
N PRO A 146 11.87 4.54 -11.28
CA PRO A 146 11.79 3.12 -10.94
C PRO A 146 12.63 2.69 -9.73
N ILE A 147 13.41 3.60 -9.14
CA ILE A 147 14.29 3.29 -8.02
C ILE A 147 13.50 3.37 -6.71
N PRO A 148 13.47 2.29 -5.91
CA PRO A 148 12.89 2.34 -4.56
C PRO A 148 13.47 3.49 -3.75
N THR A 149 12.61 4.18 -3.01
CA THR A 149 12.99 5.38 -2.25
C THR A 149 12.39 5.31 -0.85
N ILE A 150 13.22 5.50 0.17
CA ILE A 150 12.82 5.65 1.57
C ILE A 150 12.83 7.13 1.94
N PHE A 151 11.78 7.57 2.65
CA PHE A 151 11.66 8.94 3.12
C PHE A 151 12.08 9.05 4.58
N THR A 152 13.19 9.76 4.82
CA THR A 152 13.82 9.83 6.15
C THR A 152 13.06 10.68 7.16
N ASN A 153 12.27 11.64 6.70
CA ASN A 153 11.48 12.51 7.58
C ASN A 153 10.14 11.88 8.02
N VAL A 154 9.84 10.62 7.62
CA VAL A 154 8.64 9.93 8.09
C VAL A 154 8.66 9.66 9.59
N GLN A 155 9.82 9.37 10.15
CA GLN A 155 10.00 9.15 11.60
C GLN A 155 10.09 10.44 12.41
N ASN A 156 9.78 11.59 11.80
CA ASN A 156 9.47 12.80 12.55
C ASN A 156 8.04 12.67 13.11
N GLU A 157 7.96 12.25 14.37
CA GLU A 157 6.70 11.93 15.05
C GLU A 157 5.69 13.08 14.97
N GLY A 158 6.11 14.30 15.32
CA GLY A 158 5.23 15.46 15.30
C GLY A 158 4.71 15.82 13.91
N LEU A 159 5.48 15.54 12.84
CA LEU A 159 5.06 15.81 11.48
C LEU A 159 4.00 14.82 10.99
N LEU A 160 4.25 13.51 11.15
CA LEU A 160 3.33 12.48 10.72
C LEU A 160 2.05 12.47 11.56
N LEU A 161 2.18 12.59 12.89
CA LEU A 161 1.05 12.72 13.81
C LEU A 161 0.11 13.84 13.36
N ARG A 162 0.65 15.04 13.10
CA ARG A 162 -0.13 16.17 12.63
C ARG A 162 -0.86 15.86 11.33
N GLU A 163 -0.20 15.25 10.36
CA GLU A 163 -0.84 14.90 9.08
C GLU A 163 -1.97 13.88 9.26
N VAL A 164 -1.79 12.88 10.12
CA VAL A 164 -2.83 11.88 10.42
C VAL A 164 -4.03 12.54 11.11
N LYS A 165 -3.82 13.41 12.10
CA LYS A 165 -4.91 14.14 12.78
C LYS A 165 -5.69 15.05 11.82
N ILE A 166 -5.00 15.75 10.91
CA ILE A 166 -5.66 16.56 9.85
C ILE A 166 -6.52 15.65 8.95
N ALA A 167 -5.99 14.52 8.55
CA ALA A 167 -6.69 13.59 7.67
C ALA A 167 -7.93 13.00 8.35
N LEU A 168 -7.82 12.56 9.60
CA LEU A 168 -8.95 12.08 10.41
C LEU A 168 -10.04 13.15 10.55
N LEU A 169 -9.66 14.35 10.98
CA LEU A 169 -10.61 15.45 11.14
C LEU A 169 -11.33 15.76 9.82
N ALA A 170 -10.60 15.83 8.71
CA ALA A 170 -11.21 16.06 7.39
C ALA A 170 -12.20 14.96 7.00
N MET A 171 -11.88 13.70 7.27
CA MET A 171 -12.75 12.57 6.94
C MET A 171 -13.99 12.52 7.83
N HIS A 172 -13.86 12.75 9.13
CA HIS A 172 -15.01 12.82 10.02
C HIS A 172 -15.94 13.98 9.66
N MET A 173 -15.39 15.16 9.34
CA MET A 173 -16.20 16.29 8.84
C MET A 173 -16.89 15.92 7.52
N HIS A 174 -16.21 15.20 6.64
CA HIS A 174 -16.78 14.73 5.38
C HIS A 174 -17.96 13.78 5.63
N THR A 175 -17.76 12.73 6.41
CA THR A 175 -18.78 11.69 6.65
C THR A 175 -19.99 12.24 7.39
N GLN A 176 -19.80 13.15 8.35
CA GLN A 176 -20.93 13.82 9.03
C GLN A 176 -21.68 14.80 8.13
N THR A 177 -21.03 15.33 7.09
CA THR A 177 -21.67 16.26 6.14
C THR A 177 -22.43 15.53 5.04
N HIS A 178 -21.83 14.47 4.48
CA HIS A 178 -22.32 13.80 3.27
C HIS A 178 -22.81 12.37 3.51
N GLY A 179 -22.68 11.85 4.73
CA GLY A 179 -22.96 10.46 5.05
C GLY A 179 -21.75 9.55 4.77
N VAL A 180 -21.89 8.29 5.17
CA VAL A 180 -20.90 7.25 4.91
C VAL A 180 -21.24 6.63 3.56
N GLU A 181 -20.50 6.99 2.54
CA GLU A 181 -20.56 6.32 1.24
C GLU A 181 -19.39 5.32 1.12
N PHE A 182 -19.60 4.20 0.45
CA PHE A 182 -18.54 3.20 0.24
C PHE A 182 -17.38 3.70 -0.64
N ASN A 183 -17.57 4.83 -1.35
CA ASN A 183 -16.60 5.35 -2.29
C ASN A 183 -16.38 6.85 -2.15
N ILE A 184 -15.11 7.27 -2.17
CA ILE A 184 -14.76 8.66 -2.47
C ILE A 184 -14.55 8.77 -4.00
N GLY A 185 -15.54 9.33 -4.71
CA GLY A 185 -15.41 9.70 -6.12
C GLY A 185 -14.44 10.88 -6.30
N ARG A 186 -14.07 11.17 -7.56
CA ARG A 186 -13.14 12.28 -7.87
C ARG A 186 -13.61 13.64 -7.33
N GLN A 187 -14.90 13.91 -7.33
CA GLN A 187 -15.43 15.18 -6.79
C GLN A 187 -15.24 15.26 -5.28
N GLN A 188 -15.55 14.18 -4.57
CA GLN A 188 -15.37 14.08 -3.13
C GLN A 188 -13.88 14.14 -2.74
N GLN A 189 -12.99 13.53 -3.54
CA GLN A 189 -11.55 13.66 -3.35
C GLN A 189 -11.10 15.11 -3.40
N VAL A 190 -11.53 15.87 -4.41
CA VAL A 190 -11.22 17.30 -4.53
C VAL A 190 -11.72 18.05 -3.30
N TRP A 191 -12.91 17.71 -2.83
CA TRP A 191 -13.52 18.28 -1.65
C TRP A 191 -12.66 17.99 -0.39
N VAL A 192 -12.33 16.74 -0.14
CA VAL A 192 -11.49 16.33 1.01
C VAL A 192 -10.11 16.98 0.95
N HIS A 193 -9.46 17.04 -0.22
CA HIS A 193 -8.16 17.68 -0.36
C HIS A 193 -8.21 19.20 -0.09
N ARG A 194 -9.29 19.88 -0.48
CA ARG A 194 -9.48 21.30 -0.18
C ARG A 194 -9.71 21.53 1.31
N LEU A 195 -10.52 20.68 1.95
CA LEU A 195 -10.71 20.74 3.39
C LEU A 195 -9.40 20.48 4.14
N ILE A 196 -8.64 19.45 3.75
CA ILE A 196 -7.29 19.21 4.27
C ILE A 196 -6.42 20.47 4.13
N GLY A 197 -6.46 21.14 2.97
CA GLY A 197 -5.74 22.39 2.74
C GLY A 197 -6.13 23.53 3.67
N VAL A 198 -7.41 23.65 4.02
CA VAL A 198 -7.91 24.60 5.02
C VAL A 198 -7.41 24.21 6.42
N LEU A 199 -7.60 22.96 6.84
CA LEU A 199 -7.18 22.47 8.15
C LEU A 199 -5.65 22.59 8.33
N ASN A 200 -4.89 22.27 7.29
CA ASN A 200 -3.44 22.38 7.33
C ASN A 200 -2.92 23.80 7.57
N LYS A 201 -3.68 24.83 7.18
CA LYS A 201 -3.37 26.24 7.45
C LYS A 201 -3.89 26.73 8.80
N SER A 202 -4.96 26.10 9.32
CA SER A 202 -5.65 26.54 10.53
C SER A 202 -5.11 25.89 11.79
N LEU A 203 -4.55 24.69 11.69
CA LEU A 203 -4.02 23.95 12.82
C LEU A 203 -2.55 24.31 13.08
N PRO A 204 -2.07 24.27 14.33
CA PRO A 204 -0.70 24.58 14.68
C PRO A 204 0.31 23.68 13.95
N ALA A 205 1.55 24.16 13.83
CA ALA A 205 2.63 23.40 13.17
C ALA A 205 2.97 22.10 13.88
N LYS A 206 2.72 22.02 15.18
CA LYS A 206 2.80 20.81 16.00
C LYS A 206 1.46 20.58 16.67
N VAL A 207 1.02 19.35 16.73
CA VAL A 207 -0.17 18.92 17.46
C VAL A 207 0.25 17.84 18.45
N ASP A 208 -0.39 17.85 19.61
CA ASP A 208 -0.25 16.80 20.60
C ASP A 208 -1.08 15.58 20.20
N ASP A 209 -0.76 14.43 20.77
CA ASP A 209 -1.56 13.22 20.59
C ASP A 209 -2.81 13.25 21.48
N ILE A 210 -3.76 14.09 21.09
CA ILE A 210 -5.06 14.27 21.72
C ILE A 210 -6.18 13.83 20.78
N PRO A 211 -7.37 13.46 21.30
CA PRO A 211 -8.54 13.18 20.46
C PRO A 211 -8.86 14.32 19.49
N ILE A 212 -9.35 13.99 18.29
CA ILE A 212 -9.68 15.01 17.26
C ILE A 212 -10.76 15.96 17.71
N GLN A 213 -11.68 15.56 18.62
CA GLN A 213 -12.65 16.48 19.23
C GLN A 213 -11.94 17.61 19.97
N GLN A 214 -10.97 17.30 20.82
CA GLN A 214 -10.23 18.32 21.58
C GLN A 214 -9.41 19.21 20.64
N LEU A 215 -8.78 18.61 19.60
CA LEU A 215 -8.05 19.36 18.59
C LEU A 215 -8.96 20.33 17.82
N PHE A 216 -10.17 19.89 17.45
CA PHE A 216 -11.18 20.70 16.79
C PHE A 216 -11.62 21.86 17.68
N ASP A 217 -12.02 21.59 18.93
CA ASP A 217 -12.52 22.60 19.87
C ASP A 217 -11.47 23.67 20.17
N ALA A 218 -10.22 23.27 20.38
CA ALA A 218 -9.11 24.19 20.61
C ALA A 218 -8.83 25.12 19.42
N ASN A 219 -9.15 24.69 18.19
CA ASN A 219 -8.87 25.44 16.96
C ASN A 219 -10.13 25.90 16.22
N LYS A 220 -11.32 25.73 16.80
CA LYS A 220 -12.63 25.96 16.18
C LYS A 220 -12.72 27.32 15.48
N LYS A 221 -12.32 28.40 16.16
CA LYS A 221 -12.33 29.77 15.59
C LYS A 221 -11.42 29.92 14.38
N ALA A 222 -10.22 29.34 14.43
CA ALA A 222 -9.27 29.42 13.32
C ALA A 222 -9.75 28.64 12.10
N ILE A 223 -10.32 27.46 12.32
CA ILE A 223 -10.90 26.62 11.26
C ILE A 223 -12.10 27.33 10.62
N GLN A 224 -13.01 27.87 11.43
CA GLN A 224 -14.17 28.63 10.94
C GLN A 224 -13.76 29.84 10.11
N ALA A 225 -12.82 30.64 10.60
CA ALA A 225 -12.31 31.78 9.86
C ALA A 225 -11.70 31.39 8.53
N ALA A 226 -10.92 30.29 8.49
CA ALA A 226 -10.30 29.80 7.26
C ALA A 226 -11.33 29.23 6.27
N LEU A 227 -12.40 28.59 6.74
CA LEU A 227 -13.53 28.14 5.90
C LEU A 227 -14.26 29.33 5.27
N CYS A 228 -14.53 30.39 6.04
CA CYS A 228 -15.18 31.62 5.54
C CYS A 228 -14.33 32.33 4.48
N ILE A 229 -13.01 32.34 4.63
CA ILE A 229 -12.08 32.97 3.65
C ILE A 229 -11.89 32.09 2.42
N SER A 230 -12.11 30.78 2.56
CA SER A 230 -12.00 29.86 1.45
C SER A 230 -13.13 30.18 0.45
N LYS A 231 -12.79 30.77 -0.69
CA LYS A 231 -13.75 31.14 -1.77
C LYS A 231 -14.30 29.89 -2.50
N TRP A 232 -14.40 28.76 -1.81
CA TRP A 232 -14.81 27.49 -2.44
C TRP A 232 -16.23 27.13 -2.02
N ASP A 233 -17.18 27.41 -2.87
CA ASP A 233 -18.59 27.00 -2.69
C ASP A 233 -18.75 25.53 -2.33
N ILE A 234 -17.80 24.71 -2.78
CA ILE A 234 -17.75 23.27 -2.48
C ILE A 234 -17.61 22.96 -0.99
N LEU A 235 -17.06 23.84 -0.15
CA LEU A 235 -16.95 23.68 1.31
C LEU A 235 -18.12 24.30 2.09
N ARG A 236 -19.07 24.94 1.40
CA ARG A 236 -20.24 25.54 2.02
C ARG A 236 -21.04 24.59 2.91
N PRO A 237 -21.31 23.33 2.52
CA PRO A 237 -22.04 22.39 3.38
C PRO A 237 -21.37 22.13 4.73
N ILE A 238 -20.02 22.20 4.80
CA ILE A 238 -19.28 22.12 6.07
C ILE A 238 -19.51 23.37 6.91
N SER A 239 -19.41 24.56 6.29
CA SER A 239 -19.65 25.81 7.00
C SER A 239 -21.05 25.86 7.61
N ASP A 240 -22.04 25.36 6.88
CA ASP A 240 -23.45 25.33 7.32
C ASP A 240 -23.66 24.35 8.50
N LYS A 241 -22.90 23.26 8.58
CA LYS A 241 -22.97 22.27 9.68
C LYS A 241 -21.92 22.48 10.78
N PHE A 242 -21.09 23.50 10.69
CA PHE A 242 -19.86 23.66 11.48
C PHE A 242 -20.08 23.57 13.00
N GLU A 243 -21.15 24.15 13.52
CA GLU A 243 -21.44 24.13 14.95
C GLU A 243 -21.95 22.78 15.47
N GLY A 244 -22.41 21.91 14.57
CA GLY A 244 -23.00 20.61 14.91
C GLY A 244 -22.02 19.41 14.80
N PHE A 245 -20.74 19.64 14.52
CA PHE A 245 -19.78 18.53 14.47
C PHE A 245 -19.48 17.97 15.87
N ASP A 246 -19.64 16.65 16.00
CA ASP A 246 -19.31 15.87 17.19
C ASP A 246 -18.50 14.62 16.81
N PHE A 247 -17.27 14.51 17.31
CA PHE A 247 -16.34 13.43 17.04
C PHE A 247 -16.12 12.52 18.26
N THR A 248 -16.95 12.65 19.30
CA THR A 248 -16.76 11.92 20.58
C THR A 248 -17.19 10.46 20.51
N ASN A 249 -18.16 10.13 19.63
CA ASN A 249 -18.71 8.79 19.47
C ASN A 249 -18.75 8.43 17.98
N THR A 250 -17.70 7.82 17.49
CA THR A 250 -17.68 7.38 16.10
C THR A 250 -17.22 5.93 15.99
N ASP A 251 -18.06 5.08 15.40
CA ASP A 251 -17.68 3.73 14.97
C ASP A 251 -16.96 3.73 13.62
N GLN A 252 -16.84 4.92 13.01
CA GLN A 252 -16.24 5.09 11.71
C GLN A 252 -14.74 4.83 11.77
N GLN A 253 -14.26 3.93 10.92
CA GLN A 253 -12.84 3.62 10.76
C GLN A 253 -12.30 4.17 9.44
N PHE A 254 -11.08 4.73 9.50
CA PHE A 254 -10.36 5.21 8.32
C PHE A 254 -9.01 4.51 8.22
N LYS A 255 -8.77 3.86 7.08
CA LYS A 255 -7.56 3.09 6.84
C LYS A 255 -6.41 3.98 6.35
N PHE A 256 -5.25 3.80 6.95
CA PHE A 256 -3.98 4.37 6.53
C PHE A 256 -3.12 3.24 5.94
N ASN A 257 -3.15 3.11 4.62
CA ASN A 257 -2.55 2.00 3.90
C ASN A 257 -1.09 2.28 3.53
N CYS A 258 -0.18 1.58 4.21
CA CYS A 258 1.23 1.50 3.82
C CYS A 258 1.39 0.33 2.85
N GLY A 259 1.72 0.55 1.60
CA GLY A 259 1.94 -0.52 0.63
C GLY A 259 1.11 -0.40 -0.64
N GLU A 260 0.48 0.76 -0.87
CA GLU A 260 -0.20 1.04 -2.12
C GLU A 260 0.79 1.30 -3.27
N ILE A 261 1.85 2.05 -3.03
CA ILE A 261 2.87 2.42 -4.02
C ILE A 261 4.26 1.84 -3.75
N ASN A 262 4.35 0.88 -2.82
CA ASN A 262 5.55 0.15 -2.40
C ASN A 262 5.16 -1.23 -1.86
N ASP A 263 6.11 -1.93 -1.26
CA ASP A 263 5.84 -3.04 -0.33
C ASP A 263 6.17 -2.56 1.09
N ALA A 264 5.18 -2.51 1.96
CA ALA A 264 5.27 -1.81 3.25
C ALA A 264 6.36 -2.34 4.20
N LEU A 265 6.79 -3.60 4.03
CA LEU A 265 7.69 -4.27 4.99
C LEU A 265 8.99 -4.80 4.36
N VAL A 266 9.19 -4.59 3.06
CA VAL A 266 10.36 -5.12 2.36
C VAL A 266 11.67 -4.58 2.90
N TYR A 267 11.71 -3.30 3.27
CA TYR A 267 12.89 -2.62 3.83
C TYR A 267 12.79 -2.36 5.34
N ASP A 268 11.79 -2.95 6.02
CA ASP A 268 11.57 -2.69 7.44
C ASP A 268 12.79 -3.08 8.33
N HIS A 269 13.56 -4.08 7.91
CA HIS A 269 14.81 -4.46 8.57
C HIS A 269 15.91 -3.39 8.49
N LEU A 270 15.82 -2.44 7.55
CA LEU A 270 16.71 -1.28 7.45
C LEU A 270 16.17 -0.08 8.21
N THR A 271 14.85 0.10 8.23
CA THR A 271 14.20 1.36 8.62
C THR A 271 13.57 1.32 10.01
N ASP A 272 13.08 0.19 10.51
CA ASP A 272 12.19 0.07 11.66
C ASP A 272 10.89 0.90 11.53
N ASN A 273 10.45 1.19 10.28
CA ASN A 273 9.24 1.98 10.05
C ASN A 273 7.99 1.33 10.65
N SER A 274 7.91 -0.01 10.64
CA SER A 274 6.78 -0.71 11.24
C SER A 274 6.67 -0.43 12.74
N LYS A 275 7.80 -0.45 13.46
CA LYS A 275 7.84 -0.14 14.88
C LYS A 275 7.34 1.27 15.16
N PHE A 276 7.92 2.26 14.50
CA PHE A 276 7.52 3.66 14.64
C PHE A 276 6.03 3.88 14.37
N LEU A 277 5.52 3.31 13.26
CA LEU A 277 4.11 3.47 12.88
C LEU A 277 3.15 2.76 13.85
N ILE A 278 3.50 1.55 14.31
CA ILE A 278 2.67 0.83 15.28
C ILE A 278 2.62 1.60 16.60
N GLU A 279 3.74 2.12 17.10
CA GLU A 279 3.78 2.94 18.31
C GLU A 279 2.90 4.18 18.15
N LEU A 280 2.99 4.90 17.02
CA LEU A 280 2.17 6.08 16.74
C LEU A 280 0.67 5.76 16.69
N PHE A 281 0.27 4.73 15.94
CA PHE A 281 -1.15 4.38 15.76
C PHE A 281 -1.76 3.63 16.94
N SER A 282 -0.97 3.07 17.84
CA SER A 282 -1.46 2.32 19.00
C SER A 282 -1.87 3.21 20.18
N SER A 283 -1.72 4.52 20.08
CA SER A 283 -2.19 5.44 21.11
C SER A 283 -3.72 5.36 21.27
N ASP A 284 -4.21 5.68 22.45
CA ASP A 284 -5.66 5.65 22.72
C ASP A 284 -6.40 6.71 21.91
N SER A 285 -5.77 7.86 21.68
CA SER A 285 -6.40 8.91 20.87
C SER A 285 -6.57 8.46 19.42
N MET A 286 -5.57 7.79 18.82
CA MET A 286 -5.67 7.26 17.46
C MET A 286 -6.76 6.17 17.33
N LYS A 287 -6.86 5.29 18.31
CA LYS A 287 -7.91 4.25 18.33
C LYS A 287 -9.30 4.86 18.43
N ASN A 288 -9.47 5.81 19.36
CA ASN A 288 -10.76 6.49 19.59
C ASN A 288 -11.17 7.36 18.39
N ASP A 289 -10.21 7.92 17.67
CA ASP A 289 -10.43 8.70 16.46
C ASP A 289 -10.70 7.82 15.22
N GLY A 290 -10.71 6.49 15.35
CA GLY A 290 -11.01 5.55 14.27
C GLY A 290 -9.85 5.31 13.30
N ALA A 291 -8.61 5.63 13.67
CA ALA A 291 -7.45 5.38 12.81
C ALA A 291 -7.08 3.90 12.77
N VAL A 292 -7.01 3.32 11.58
CA VAL A 292 -6.56 1.94 11.34
C VAL A 292 -5.32 1.95 10.47
N LEU A 293 -4.21 1.43 10.98
CA LEU A 293 -2.98 1.25 10.21
C LEU A 293 -3.01 -0.08 9.47
N LEU A 294 -2.79 -0.03 8.16
CA LEU A 294 -2.76 -1.21 7.30
C LEU A 294 -1.39 -1.34 6.62
N PHE A 295 -0.67 -2.41 6.90
CA PHE A 295 0.50 -2.80 6.13
C PHE A 295 0.11 -3.80 5.05
N ARG A 296 0.30 -3.43 3.77
CA ARG A 296 0.10 -4.34 2.64
C ARG A 296 1.46 -4.80 2.11
N THR A 297 1.68 -6.12 2.05
CA THR A 297 3.02 -6.66 1.76
C THR A 297 3.00 -7.99 1.00
N LYS A 298 4.08 -8.27 0.28
CA LYS A 298 4.49 -9.57 -0.27
C LYS A 298 5.78 -10.08 0.40
N SER A 299 6.27 -9.36 1.42
CA SER A 299 7.41 -9.79 2.23
C SER A 299 7.01 -10.89 3.21
N ALA A 300 7.99 -11.62 3.72
CA ALA A 300 7.90 -12.46 4.91
C ALA A 300 8.87 -11.98 6.02
N ASN A 301 9.44 -10.78 5.85
CA ASN A 301 10.34 -10.17 6.83
C ASN A 301 9.53 -9.46 7.92
N PHE A 302 9.15 -10.20 8.95
CA PHE A 302 8.34 -9.73 10.06
C PHE A 302 9.10 -9.67 11.40
N ASP A 303 10.44 -9.62 11.35
CA ASP A 303 11.27 -9.65 12.55
C ASP A 303 10.99 -8.52 13.53
N ASN A 304 10.70 -7.32 13.02
CA ASN A 304 10.36 -6.19 13.86
C ASN A 304 8.95 -6.33 14.42
N LEU A 305 7.98 -6.76 13.61
CA LEU A 305 6.61 -6.99 14.05
C LEU A 305 6.52 -8.01 15.19
N LYS A 306 7.36 -9.04 15.15
CA LYS A 306 7.40 -10.08 16.21
C LYS A 306 7.87 -9.58 17.58
N LYS A 307 8.43 -8.38 17.62
CA LYS A 307 8.96 -7.75 18.86
C LYS A 307 8.02 -6.71 19.45
N ILE A 308 6.87 -6.46 18.80
CA ILE A 308 5.94 -5.38 19.15
C ILE A 308 4.58 -6.00 19.45
N SER A 309 3.94 -5.56 20.52
CA SER A 309 2.57 -5.96 20.82
C SER A 309 1.62 -5.29 19.82
N PRO A 310 0.74 -6.05 19.13
CA PRO A 310 -0.19 -5.48 18.17
C PRO A 310 -1.28 -4.66 18.88
N GLY A 311 -1.54 -3.46 18.36
CA GLY A 311 -2.76 -2.72 18.68
C GLY A 311 -3.97 -3.31 17.95
N LYS A 312 -5.18 -3.18 18.51
CA LYS A 312 -6.43 -3.66 17.87
C LYS A 312 -6.74 -3.00 16.52
N ASN A 313 -6.16 -1.84 16.26
CA ASN A 313 -6.31 -1.07 15.03
C ASN A 313 -5.13 -1.24 14.05
N ILE A 314 -4.28 -2.26 14.26
CA ILE A 314 -3.15 -2.59 13.37
C ILE A 314 -3.50 -3.83 12.57
N ARG A 315 -3.48 -3.70 11.25
CA ARG A 315 -3.81 -4.78 10.30
C ARG A 315 -2.64 -5.07 9.38
N ILE A 316 -2.39 -6.35 9.13
CA ILE A 316 -1.38 -6.80 8.18
C ILE A 316 -2.10 -7.53 7.05
N SER A 317 -1.94 -7.03 5.83
CA SER A 317 -2.53 -7.60 4.62
C SER A 317 -1.43 -8.26 3.79
N VAL A 318 -1.41 -9.60 3.78
CA VAL A 318 -0.39 -10.39 3.07
C VAL A 318 -0.93 -10.85 1.74
N THR A 319 -0.25 -10.48 0.65
CA THR A 319 -0.64 -10.91 -0.69
C THR A 319 -0.15 -12.33 -0.95
N ILE A 320 -1.08 -13.22 -1.26
CA ILE A 320 -0.83 -14.64 -1.53
C ILE A 320 -1.15 -14.93 -2.99
N LEU A 321 -0.13 -15.23 -3.78
CA LEU A 321 -0.24 -15.45 -5.23
C LEU A 321 0.60 -16.65 -5.65
N PRO A 322 0.23 -17.32 -6.76
CA PRO A 322 1.06 -18.36 -7.34
C PRO A 322 2.47 -17.86 -7.62
N THR A 323 3.46 -18.62 -7.21
CA THR A 323 4.89 -18.24 -7.31
C THR A 323 5.32 -17.94 -8.75
N MET A 324 4.68 -18.57 -9.74
CA MET A 324 4.96 -18.33 -11.16
C MET A 324 4.72 -16.90 -11.63
N PHE A 325 3.88 -16.11 -10.92
CA PHE A 325 3.55 -14.74 -11.29
C PHE A 325 4.36 -13.67 -10.53
N VAL A 326 5.14 -14.07 -9.56
CA VAL A 326 5.90 -13.15 -8.70
C VAL A 326 7.39 -13.44 -8.82
N LYS A 327 8.20 -12.38 -8.95
CA LYS A 327 9.67 -12.47 -8.93
C LYS A 327 10.21 -11.59 -7.83
N GLY A 328 11.05 -12.17 -6.98
CA GLY A 328 11.71 -11.48 -5.86
C GLY A 328 11.04 -11.64 -4.51
N PRO A 329 9.70 -11.61 -4.35
CA PRO A 329 9.09 -11.95 -3.06
C PRO A 329 9.36 -13.41 -2.68
N PRO A 330 9.37 -13.76 -1.38
CA PRO A 330 9.30 -15.14 -0.92
C PRO A 330 8.12 -15.89 -1.56
N ASP A 331 8.21 -17.22 -1.69
CA ASP A 331 7.09 -18.01 -2.17
C ASP A 331 5.85 -17.87 -1.25
N HIS A 332 4.68 -18.26 -1.76
CA HIS A 332 3.43 -18.05 -1.03
C HIS A 332 3.33 -18.87 0.27
N VAL A 333 3.97 -20.07 0.32
CA VAL A 333 3.98 -20.90 1.53
C VAL A 333 4.80 -20.25 2.64
N THR A 334 5.97 -19.71 2.28
CA THR A 334 6.81 -18.93 3.21
C THR A 334 6.06 -17.72 3.77
N ARG A 335 5.31 -17.01 2.92
CA ARG A 335 4.50 -15.87 3.37
C ARG A 335 3.33 -16.28 4.27
N LEU A 336 2.66 -17.39 3.95
CA LEU A 336 1.58 -17.93 4.79
C LEU A 336 2.10 -18.34 6.17
N LYS A 337 3.23 -19.03 6.23
CA LYS A 337 3.86 -19.41 7.51
C LYS A 337 4.22 -18.18 8.34
N ALA A 338 4.83 -17.18 7.73
CA ALA A 338 5.18 -15.95 8.43
C ALA A 338 3.93 -15.18 8.92
N ALA A 339 2.85 -15.17 8.13
CA ALA A 339 1.57 -14.56 8.50
C ALA A 339 0.87 -15.31 9.64
N SER A 340 0.91 -16.65 9.67
CA SER A 340 0.34 -17.42 10.76
C SER A 340 1.08 -17.17 12.08
N GLU A 341 2.40 -17.02 12.06
CA GLU A 341 3.18 -16.65 13.25
C GLU A 341 2.77 -15.26 13.79
N LEU A 342 2.42 -14.30 12.93
CA LEU A 342 1.91 -12.99 13.37
C LEU A 342 0.48 -13.09 13.95
N LEU A 343 -0.36 -13.96 13.38
CA LEU A 343 -1.71 -14.18 13.89
C LEU A 343 -1.67 -14.75 15.32
N GLU A 344 -0.76 -15.70 15.58
CA GLU A 344 -0.51 -16.26 16.94
C GLU A 344 -0.07 -15.19 17.94
N LEU A 345 0.63 -14.14 17.47
CA LEU A 345 1.01 -12.99 18.28
C LEU A 345 -0.12 -11.96 18.48
N GLY A 346 -1.30 -12.19 17.90
CA GLY A 346 -2.48 -11.36 18.06
C GLY A 346 -2.67 -10.27 17.01
N TYR A 347 -1.88 -10.25 15.92
CA TYR A 347 -2.11 -9.33 14.81
C TYR A 347 -3.38 -9.68 14.03
N GLN A 348 -4.12 -8.67 13.57
CA GLN A 348 -5.20 -8.87 12.60
C GLN A 348 -4.61 -9.10 11.22
N ILE A 349 -4.79 -10.30 10.69
CA ILE A 349 -4.23 -10.72 9.39
C ILE A 349 -5.35 -10.75 8.36
N SER A 350 -5.11 -10.15 7.19
CA SER A 350 -5.91 -10.31 5.97
C SER A 350 -5.06 -10.96 4.88
N LEU A 351 -5.67 -11.80 4.07
CA LEU A 351 -4.99 -12.45 2.95
C LEU A 351 -5.55 -11.94 1.63
N ASN A 352 -4.69 -11.42 0.76
CA ASN A 352 -5.10 -10.93 -0.55
C ASN A 352 -4.70 -11.90 -1.64
N ILE A 353 -5.67 -12.46 -2.34
CA ILE A 353 -5.51 -13.17 -3.60
C ILE A 353 -5.81 -12.17 -4.73
N ASP A 354 -4.93 -11.19 -4.88
CA ASP A 354 -5.05 -10.09 -5.86
C ASP A 354 -3.67 -9.80 -6.49
N PRO A 355 -3.52 -9.97 -7.83
CA PRO A 355 -4.56 -10.33 -8.79
C PRO A 355 -4.73 -11.84 -9.01
N ILE A 356 -5.97 -12.24 -9.26
CA ILE A 356 -6.28 -13.51 -9.92
C ILE A 356 -6.03 -13.32 -11.42
N ILE A 357 -5.18 -14.17 -11.99
CA ILE A 357 -4.75 -14.10 -13.39
C ILE A 357 -5.36 -15.30 -14.13
N LEU A 358 -6.10 -15.03 -15.20
CA LEU A 358 -6.72 -16.08 -16.00
C LEU A 358 -5.67 -16.84 -16.81
N THR A 359 -5.69 -18.15 -16.66
CA THR A 359 -4.90 -19.14 -17.40
C THR A 359 -5.77 -20.35 -17.67
N VAL A 360 -5.30 -21.32 -18.42
CA VAL A 360 -6.04 -22.59 -18.65
C VAL A 360 -6.33 -23.34 -17.34
N ASP A 361 -5.48 -23.20 -16.33
CA ASP A 361 -5.59 -23.88 -15.03
C ASP A 361 -6.00 -22.96 -13.87
N THR A 362 -6.64 -21.83 -14.14
CA THR A 362 -6.95 -20.80 -13.12
C THR A 362 -7.61 -21.40 -11.88
N VAL A 363 -8.74 -22.08 -12.03
CA VAL A 363 -9.50 -22.64 -10.91
C VAL A 363 -8.65 -23.61 -10.10
N LYS A 364 -7.94 -24.52 -10.76
CA LYS A 364 -7.07 -25.51 -10.12
C LYS A 364 -5.94 -24.82 -9.33
N THR A 365 -5.31 -23.82 -9.93
CA THR A 365 -4.21 -23.08 -9.33
C THR A 365 -4.64 -22.33 -8.06
N TYR A 366 -5.77 -21.62 -8.12
CA TYR A 366 -6.22 -20.83 -6.97
C TYR A 366 -6.90 -21.68 -5.89
N LYS A 367 -7.56 -22.80 -6.23
CA LYS A 367 -7.98 -23.81 -5.25
C LYS A 367 -6.79 -24.39 -4.47
N LYS A 368 -5.65 -24.62 -5.14
CA LYS A 368 -4.42 -25.02 -4.43
C LYS A 368 -3.96 -23.96 -3.43
N ILE A 369 -3.96 -22.67 -3.81
CA ILE A 369 -3.64 -21.55 -2.90
C ILE A 369 -4.58 -21.55 -1.70
N ILE A 370 -5.88 -21.72 -1.90
CA ILE A 370 -6.89 -21.78 -0.82
C ILE A 370 -6.61 -22.97 0.12
N ASN A 371 -6.25 -24.13 -0.41
CA ASN A 371 -5.86 -25.29 0.39
C ASN A 371 -4.56 -25.05 1.19
N ASP A 372 -3.61 -24.33 0.60
CA ASP A 372 -2.38 -23.97 1.31
C ASP A 372 -2.68 -22.95 2.44
N ILE A 373 -3.62 -22.03 2.24
CA ILE A 373 -4.13 -21.15 3.31
C ILE A 373 -4.73 -22.00 4.44
N LYS A 374 -5.67 -22.90 4.13
CA LYS A 374 -6.32 -23.76 5.13
C LYS A 374 -5.32 -24.58 5.95
N ARG A 375 -4.22 -25.04 5.36
CA ARG A 375 -3.19 -25.82 6.07
C ARG A 375 -2.36 -24.99 7.05
N HIS A 376 -2.16 -23.71 6.78
CA HIS A 376 -1.30 -22.84 7.58
C HIS A 376 -2.07 -22.05 8.63
N PHE A 377 -3.40 -21.93 8.47
CA PHE A 377 -4.25 -21.27 9.44
C PHE A 377 -5.28 -22.27 9.97
N ASP A 378 -5.22 -22.54 11.27
CA ASP A 378 -6.33 -23.18 11.95
C ASP A 378 -7.49 -22.19 12.03
N TYR A 379 -8.30 -22.17 10.95
CA TYR A 379 -9.42 -21.23 10.81
C TYR A 379 -10.51 -21.40 11.88
N GLN A 380 -10.50 -22.50 12.61
CA GLN A 380 -11.46 -22.75 13.70
C GLN A 380 -11.03 -22.10 15.00
N SER A 381 -9.74 -22.13 15.32
CA SER A 381 -9.17 -21.57 16.54
C SER A 381 -8.59 -20.15 16.37
N LEU A 382 -8.04 -19.84 15.19
CA LEU A 382 -7.42 -18.56 14.88
C LEU A 382 -8.10 -17.94 13.66
N LYS A 383 -9.17 -17.18 13.88
CA LYS A 383 -9.87 -16.46 12.80
C LYS A 383 -9.01 -15.30 12.31
N PHE A 384 -8.46 -15.40 11.12
CA PHE A 384 -7.92 -14.23 10.45
C PHE A 384 -9.05 -13.32 9.92
N HIS A 385 -8.74 -12.04 9.71
CA HIS A 385 -9.75 -11.01 9.50
C HIS A 385 -10.61 -11.25 8.24
N ARG A 386 -9.97 -11.45 7.08
CA ARG A 386 -10.69 -11.70 5.80
C ARG A 386 -9.78 -12.24 4.68
N ILE A 387 -10.41 -12.80 3.66
CA ILE A 387 -9.81 -13.08 2.35
C ILE A 387 -10.35 -12.07 1.33
N THR A 388 -9.45 -11.32 0.68
CA THR A 388 -9.80 -10.43 -0.43
C THR A 388 -9.45 -11.09 -1.75
N LEU A 389 -10.40 -11.17 -2.67
CA LEU A 389 -10.23 -11.68 -4.03
C LEU A 389 -10.24 -10.52 -5.02
N GLY A 390 -9.26 -10.45 -5.92
CA GLY A 390 -9.20 -9.42 -6.95
C GLY A 390 -8.74 -9.98 -8.29
N MET A 391 -9.47 -9.70 -9.38
CA MET A 391 -9.03 -10.06 -10.74
C MET A 391 -8.01 -9.07 -11.29
N LEU A 392 -7.14 -9.55 -12.18
CA LEU A 392 -6.15 -8.71 -12.85
C LEU A 392 -6.83 -7.54 -13.57
N ARG A 393 -6.27 -6.35 -13.37
CA ARG A 393 -6.72 -5.10 -14.00
C ARG A 393 -5.52 -4.19 -14.30
N PHE A 394 -5.61 -3.43 -15.39
CA PHE A 394 -4.58 -2.49 -15.80
C PHE A 394 -5.14 -1.07 -15.94
N GLY A 395 -4.48 -0.10 -15.33
CA GLY A 395 -4.90 1.31 -15.34
C GLY A 395 -4.65 2.06 -16.65
N SER A 396 -3.78 1.60 -17.56
CA SER A 396 -3.47 2.31 -18.79
C SER A 396 -2.70 1.47 -19.81
N LYS A 397 -2.74 1.92 -21.11
CA LYS A 397 -1.87 1.38 -22.17
C LYS A 397 -0.37 1.51 -21.85
N ASN A 398 0.01 2.50 -21.05
CA ASN A 398 1.41 2.71 -20.67
C ASN A 398 1.98 1.56 -19.85
N LEU A 399 1.18 0.97 -18.97
CA LEU A 399 1.62 -0.20 -18.20
C LEU A 399 1.97 -1.36 -19.14
N ASP A 400 1.14 -1.59 -20.16
CA ASP A 400 1.38 -2.63 -21.16
C ASP A 400 2.69 -2.41 -21.92
N ASN A 401 2.92 -1.19 -22.40
CA ASN A 401 4.16 -0.83 -23.09
C ASN A 401 5.38 -1.01 -22.17
N ASN A 402 5.28 -0.63 -20.90
CA ASN A 402 6.36 -0.74 -19.95
C ASN A 402 6.69 -2.20 -19.63
N ILE A 403 5.67 -3.05 -19.46
CA ILE A 403 5.85 -4.49 -19.26
C ILE A 403 6.55 -5.11 -20.47
N ARG A 404 6.15 -4.75 -21.71
CA ARG A 404 6.80 -5.22 -22.95
C ARG A 404 8.25 -4.80 -23.04
N LYS A 405 8.52 -3.51 -22.87
CA LYS A 405 9.88 -2.96 -22.97
C LYS A 405 10.83 -3.49 -21.91
N ARG A 406 10.31 -3.90 -20.76
CA ARG A 406 11.08 -4.44 -19.63
C ARG A 406 11.23 -5.96 -19.66
N HIS A 407 10.68 -6.62 -20.67
CA HIS A 407 10.70 -8.09 -20.82
C HIS A 407 10.19 -8.84 -19.59
N ILE A 408 9.14 -8.34 -18.95
CA ILE A 408 8.62 -8.87 -17.67
C ILE A 408 7.69 -10.07 -17.87
N GLY A 409 7.37 -10.46 -19.09
CA GLY A 409 6.93 -11.80 -19.43
C GLY A 409 5.58 -12.33 -18.92
N LEU A 410 4.52 -11.51 -18.76
CA LEU A 410 3.16 -12.04 -18.50
C LEU A 410 2.18 -11.60 -19.60
N HIS A 411 2.52 -11.85 -20.88
CA HIS A 411 2.00 -10.90 -21.81
C HIS A 411 0.78 -11.31 -22.59
N ASP A 412 0.74 -12.46 -23.19
CA ASP A 412 -0.25 -12.73 -24.20
C ASP A 412 -1.45 -13.53 -23.68
N ASP A 413 -1.24 -14.44 -22.74
CA ASP A 413 -2.33 -15.23 -22.16
C ASP A 413 -3.13 -14.46 -21.10
N ALA A 414 -2.45 -13.66 -20.28
CA ALA A 414 -3.11 -12.87 -19.23
C ALA A 414 -4.00 -11.73 -19.76
N LYS A 415 -3.84 -11.34 -21.02
CA LYS A 415 -4.63 -10.26 -21.66
C LYS A 415 -5.73 -10.76 -22.57
N ARG A 416 -5.85 -12.05 -22.77
CA ARG A 416 -6.97 -12.60 -23.53
C ARG A 416 -8.27 -12.16 -22.89
N ASN A 417 -9.14 -11.57 -23.69
CA ASN A 417 -10.49 -11.13 -23.27
C ASN A 417 -10.50 -9.94 -22.28
N MET A 418 -9.41 -9.14 -22.18
CA MET A 418 -9.46 -7.90 -21.41
C MET A 418 -9.98 -6.74 -22.28
N THR A 419 -11.01 -6.09 -21.82
CA THR A 419 -11.61 -4.91 -22.46
C THR A 419 -11.50 -3.68 -21.55
N LYS A 420 -11.47 -2.49 -22.19
CA LYS A 420 -11.56 -1.23 -21.45
C LYS A 420 -12.99 -1.02 -21.00
N VAL A 421 -13.22 -0.96 -19.70
CA VAL A 421 -14.55 -0.71 -19.14
C VAL A 421 -14.87 0.77 -19.24
N LYS A 422 -16.03 1.10 -19.84
CA LYS A 422 -16.51 2.48 -19.95
C LYS A 422 -16.77 3.03 -18.55
N GLY A 423 -16.16 4.16 -18.21
CA GLY A 423 -16.30 4.79 -16.88
C GLY A 423 -15.18 4.45 -15.89
N ASP A 424 -14.57 3.26 -15.97
CA ASP A 424 -13.46 2.84 -15.06
C ASP A 424 -12.06 3.16 -15.63
N GLU A 425 -11.94 3.43 -16.90
CA GLU A 425 -10.67 3.62 -17.64
C GLU A 425 -9.65 2.47 -17.48
N LYS A 426 -10.00 1.40 -16.80
CA LYS A 426 -9.17 0.21 -16.61
C LYS A 426 -9.53 -0.87 -17.62
N TYR A 427 -8.52 -1.64 -18.01
CA TYR A 427 -8.72 -2.89 -18.74
C TYR A 427 -9.02 -3.99 -17.72
N ARG A 428 -10.10 -4.73 -17.92
CA ARG A 428 -10.53 -5.85 -17.07
C ARG A 428 -10.88 -7.06 -17.94
N TYR A 429 -10.85 -8.24 -17.36
CA TYR A 429 -11.48 -9.41 -17.98
C TYR A 429 -12.98 -9.19 -18.16
N ASP A 430 -13.58 -9.92 -19.10
CA ASP A 430 -15.02 -9.89 -19.31
C ASP A 430 -15.76 -10.13 -17.99
N ARG A 431 -16.89 -9.43 -17.81
CA ARG A 431 -17.67 -9.48 -16.57
C ARG A 431 -18.18 -10.89 -16.27
N ILE A 432 -18.65 -11.62 -17.29
CA ILE A 432 -19.20 -12.98 -17.13
C ILE A 432 -18.09 -13.92 -16.64
N GLU A 433 -16.89 -13.81 -17.19
CA GLU A 433 -15.74 -14.61 -16.74
C GLU A 433 -15.34 -14.26 -15.30
N ARG A 434 -15.31 -12.96 -14.94
CA ARG A 434 -15.00 -12.55 -13.56
C ARG A 434 -15.98 -13.12 -12.57
N VAL A 435 -17.29 -12.93 -12.79
CA VAL A 435 -18.36 -13.45 -11.92
C VAL A 435 -18.28 -14.97 -11.80
N LYS A 436 -18.08 -15.69 -12.92
CA LYS A 436 -17.94 -17.14 -12.92
C LYS A 436 -16.78 -17.62 -12.04
N ILE A 437 -15.60 -17.03 -12.19
CA ILE A 437 -14.43 -17.44 -11.42
C ILE A 437 -14.59 -17.07 -9.94
N TYR A 438 -15.10 -15.88 -9.64
CA TYR A 438 -15.36 -15.49 -8.26
C TYR A 438 -16.36 -16.43 -7.58
N LYS A 439 -17.48 -16.78 -8.22
CA LYS A 439 -18.44 -17.76 -7.67
C LYS A 439 -17.77 -19.07 -7.30
N ILE A 440 -17.01 -19.65 -8.22
CA ILE A 440 -16.31 -20.92 -7.98
C ILE A 440 -15.35 -20.83 -6.79
N LEU A 441 -14.59 -19.74 -6.69
CA LEU A 441 -13.60 -19.58 -5.62
C LEU A 441 -14.27 -19.23 -4.29
N VAL A 442 -15.30 -18.39 -4.28
CA VAL A 442 -16.08 -18.04 -3.09
C VAL A 442 -16.78 -19.26 -2.51
N GLU A 443 -17.47 -20.05 -3.34
CA GLU A 443 -18.08 -21.30 -2.91
C GLU A 443 -17.05 -22.28 -2.33
N TYR A 444 -15.88 -22.36 -2.97
CA TYR A 444 -14.82 -23.22 -2.49
C TYR A 444 -14.26 -22.74 -1.14
N ILE A 445 -14.04 -21.42 -0.97
CA ILE A 445 -13.61 -20.86 0.32
C ILE A 445 -14.66 -21.11 1.40
N LYS A 446 -15.95 -20.84 1.12
CA LYS A 446 -17.04 -21.06 2.08
C LYS A 446 -17.16 -22.55 2.48
N THR A 447 -16.86 -23.46 1.57
CA THR A 447 -16.86 -24.91 1.83
C THR A 447 -15.65 -25.33 2.69
N GLU A 448 -14.47 -24.88 2.33
CA GLU A 448 -13.23 -25.31 2.97
C GLU A 448 -12.94 -24.58 4.30
N MET A 449 -13.44 -23.34 4.42
CA MET A 449 -13.22 -22.45 5.58
C MET A 449 -14.51 -21.68 5.93
N PRO A 450 -15.55 -22.38 6.45
CA PRO A 450 -16.83 -21.76 6.77
C PRO A 450 -16.69 -20.65 7.81
N GLY A 451 -17.38 -19.52 7.59
CA GLY A 451 -17.40 -18.37 8.49
C GLY A 451 -16.23 -17.40 8.29
N ILE A 452 -15.43 -17.55 7.24
CA ILE A 452 -14.42 -16.56 6.86
C ILE A 452 -15.09 -15.43 6.05
N ASP A 453 -14.75 -14.19 6.39
CA ASP A 453 -15.15 -13.02 5.62
C ASP A 453 -14.44 -12.98 4.27
N ILE A 454 -15.22 -12.73 3.22
CA ILE A 454 -14.72 -12.64 1.83
C ILE A 454 -15.05 -11.25 1.30
N GLU A 455 -14.08 -10.64 0.63
CA GLU A 455 -14.20 -9.33 0.00
C GLU A 455 -13.77 -9.41 -1.46
N LEU A 456 -14.41 -8.61 -2.33
CA LEU A 456 -13.97 -8.45 -3.72
C LEU A 456 -13.22 -7.11 -3.86
N SER A 457 -11.98 -7.17 -4.35
CA SER A 457 -11.16 -5.98 -4.54
C SER A 457 -11.56 -5.21 -5.79
N THR A 458 -11.94 -3.95 -5.61
CA THR A 458 -12.17 -3.01 -6.71
C THR A 458 -13.20 -3.50 -7.74
N GLU A 459 -14.28 -4.14 -7.30
CA GLU A 459 -15.36 -4.58 -8.17
C GLU A 459 -16.63 -3.75 -7.96
N PRO A 460 -17.46 -3.53 -9.02
CA PRO A 460 -18.73 -2.84 -8.90
C PRO A 460 -19.75 -3.63 -8.06
N VAL A 461 -20.70 -2.90 -7.48
CA VAL A 461 -21.80 -3.45 -6.63
C VAL A 461 -22.54 -4.61 -7.31
N ASP A 462 -22.79 -4.50 -8.61
CA ASP A 462 -23.49 -5.56 -9.37
C ASP A 462 -22.67 -6.86 -9.46
N VAL A 463 -21.35 -6.80 -9.45
CA VAL A 463 -20.49 -7.98 -9.39
C VAL A 463 -20.54 -8.63 -8.01
N TRP A 464 -20.51 -7.81 -6.93
CA TRP A 464 -20.66 -8.32 -5.55
C TRP A 464 -21.99 -9.07 -5.38
N ASN A 465 -23.08 -8.47 -5.83
CA ASN A 465 -24.42 -9.06 -5.77
C ASN A 465 -24.50 -10.37 -6.55
N ASP A 466 -23.96 -10.39 -7.78
CA ASP A 466 -23.97 -11.59 -8.62
C ASP A 466 -23.13 -12.72 -8.04
N VAL A 467 -22.03 -12.40 -7.36
CA VAL A 467 -21.16 -13.40 -6.72
C VAL A 467 -21.76 -13.91 -5.40
N GLY A 468 -22.66 -13.16 -4.78
CA GLY A 468 -23.25 -13.50 -3.47
C GLY A 468 -22.28 -13.27 -2.31
N VAL A 469 -21.54 -12.17 -2.36
CA VAL A 469 -20.68 -11.66 -1.29
C VAL A 469 -21.30 -10.38 -0.75
N GLU A 470 -21.43 -10.27 0.56
CA GLU A 470 -21.96 -9.07 1.23
C GLU A 470 -20.95 -7.92 1.15
N ILE A 471 -21.49 -6.69 1.02
CA ILE A 471 -20.70 -5.44 0.94
C ILE A 471 -20.48 -4.88 2.35
#